data_4a7e31d26eadc67952ae2c31cd0bbf4d
#
_entry.id   4a7e31d26eadc67952ae2c31cd0bbf4d
#
_cell.length_a   1.000
_cell.length_b   1.000
_cell.length_c   1.000
_cell.angle_alpha   90.00
_cell.angle_beta   90.00
_cell.angle_gamma   90.00
#
_symmetry.space_group_name_H-M   'P 1'
#
loop_
_entity.id
_entity.type
_entity.pdbx_description
1 polymer ?
#
loop_
_entity_poly.entity_id
_entity_poly.type
_entity_poly.pdbx_seq_one_letter_code
_entity_poly.pdbx_strand_id
1 'polypeptide(L)'
;PEGHTEAEAMKWTIESLQSCIDYAEDNGVVIAMENHGGITARAENVIKIVEGVDSPWFRVNLDLGNYRESTYDEIARTVPYAVHIHAKVSVARSVKIDYHRIKEILKSGGYNGFLSIEYEEKEDPKIGVPKFAEYLFDVFA
;
A
#
# COMPACT_ATOMS: atom_id res chain seq x y z
N PRO A 1 -2.01 16.17 13.45
CA PRO A 1 -2.59 17.48 13.79
C PRO A 1 -1.53 18.40 14.40
N GLU A 2 -1.66 19.72 14.23
CA GLU A 2 -0.76 20.68 14.87
C GLU A 2 -0.75 20.49 16.39
N GLY A 3 0.43 20.54 16.99
CA GLY A 3 0.61 20.41 18.44
C GLY A 3 0.66 18.98 18.98
N HIS A 4 0.65 17.96 18.12
CA HIS A 4 0.71 16.55 18.53
C HIS A 4 1.93 15.83 17.92
N THR A 5 2.44 14.86 18.66
CA THR A 5 3.56 14.01 18.22
C THR A 5 3.10 12.90 17.28
N GLU A 6 4.02 12.36 16.49
CA GLU A 6 3.77 11.18 15.65
C GLU A 6 3.31 9.98 16.50
N ALA A 7 3.91 9.78 17.66
CA ALA A 7 3.54 8.69 18.57
C ALA A 7 2.10 8.80 19.08
N GLU A 8 1.62 10.02 19.39
CA GLU A 8 0.22 10.24 19.76
C GLU A 8 -0.72 9.97 18.59
N ALA A 9 -0.37 10.45 17.39
CA ALA A 9 -1.16 10.18 16.17
C ALA A 9 -1.26 8.68 15.86
N MET A 10 -0.17 7.94 15.98
CA MET A 10 -0.16 6.48 15.81
C MET A 10 -1.02 5.78 16.85
N LYS A 11 -0.90 6.16 18.14
CA LYS A 11 -1.72 5.62 19.20
C LYS A 11 -3.21 5.79 18.91
N TRP A 12 -3.65 7.00 18.58
CA TRP A 12 -5.05 7.29 18.27
C TRP A 12 -5.53 6.53 17.03
N THR A 13 -4.67 6.36 16.01
CA THR A 13 -4.99 5.58 14.82
C THR A 13 -5.25 4.12 15.19
N ILE A 14 -4.38 3.51 16.00
CA ILE A 14 -4.55 2.14 16.47
C ILE A 14 -5.83 1.99 17.30
N GLU A 15 -6.04 2.86 18.29
CA GLU A 15 -7.24 2.83 19.15
C GLU A 15 -8.54 2.99 18.33
N SER A 16 -8.53 3.88 17.33
CA SER A 16 -9.69 4.08 16.45
C SER A 16 -9.98 2.86 15.60
N LEU A 17 -8.94 2.23 15.04
CA LEU A 17 -9.07 1.01 14.24
C LEU A 17 -9.55 -0.17 15.10
N GLN A 18 -8.98 -0.36 16.28
CA GLN A 18 -9.42 -1.38 17.23
C GLN A 18 -10.89 -1.21 17.62
N SER A 19 -11.41 0.01 17.68
CA SER A 19 -12.82 0.25 18.04
C SER A 19 -13.83 -0.19 16.98
N CYS A 20 -13.41 -0.42 15.73
CA CYS A 20 -14.29 -0.83 14.63
C CYS A 20 -13.95 -2.21 14.05
N ILE A 21 -12.89 -2.86 14.54
CA ILE A 21 -12.41 -4.11 13.93
C ILE A 21 -13.38 -5.28 14.13
N ASP A 22 -14.01 -5.38 15.29
CA ASP A 22 -14.98 -6.44 15.59
C ASP A 22 -16.18 -6.32 14.64
N TYR A 23 -16.62 -5.09 14.35
CA TYR A 23 -17.71 -4.86 13.40
C TYR A 23 -17.32 -5.27 11.97
N ALA A 24 -16.07 -5.00 11.56
CA ALA A 24 -15.55 -5.45 10.27
C ALA A 24 -15.51 -6.97 10.16
N GLU A 25 -15.04 -7.65 11.21
CA GLU A 25 -14.98 -9.11 11.32
C GLU A 25 -16.38 -9.73 11.25
N ASP A 26 -17.33 -9.23 12.03
CA ASP A 26 -18.73 -9.69 12.05
C ASP A 26 -19.42 -9.57 10.68
N ASN A 27 -18.98 -8.65 9.85
CA ASN A 27 -19.50 -8.43 8.50
C ASN A 27 -18.62 -9.02 7.39
N GLY A 28 -17.54 -9.73 7.72
CA GLY A 28 -16.63 -10.34 6.75
C GLY A 28 -15.87 -9.32 5.87
N VAL A 29 -15.57 -8.13 6.40
CA VAL A 29 -14.92 -7.02 5.69
C VAL A 29 -13.53 -6.79 6.21
N VAL A 30 -12.52 -6.85 5.33
CA VAL A 30 -11.15 -6.46 5.66
C VAL A 30 -10.99 -4.94 5.51
N ILE A 31 -10.52 -4.29 6.57
CA ILE A 31 -10.09 -2.89 6.51
C ILE A 31 -8.65 -2.86 6.00
N ALA A 32 -8.40 -2.16 4.91
CA ALA A 32 -7.08 -2.06 4.29
C ALA A 32 -6.55 -0.61 4.34
N MET A 33 -5.54 -0.36 5.16
CA MET A 33 -4.89 0.95 5.29
C MET A 33 -3.91 1.18 4.14
N GLU A 34 -3.98 2.34 3.52
CA GLU A 34 -3.03 2.74 2.47
C GLU A 34 -1.82 3.49 3.05
N ASN A 35 -0.64 3.21 2.51
CA ASN A 35 0.56 4.01 2.73
C ASN A 35 0.51 5.26 1.84
N HIS A 36 0.02 6.39 2.38
CA HIS A 36 -0.24 7.60 1.57
C HIS A 36 0.48 8.87 2.05
N GLY A 37 1.28 8.80 3.06
CA GLY A 37 1.98 9.97 3.62
C GLY A 37 1.64 10.23 5.08
N GLY A 38 2.10 11.34 5.66
CA GLY A 38 1.96 11.57 7.09
C GLY A 38 2.53 10.42 7.90
N ILE A 39 1.77 9.89 8.85
CA ILE A 39 2.22 8.76 9.69
C ILE A 39 2.40 7.46 8.90
N THR A 40 1.80 7.32 7.72
CA THR A 40 1.93 6.13 6.86
C THR A 40 2.97 6.31 5.73
N ALA A 41 3.80 7.37 5.78
CA ALA A 41 4.83 7.65 4.79
C ALA A 41 5.99 6.64 4.80
N ARG A 42 6.12 5.84 5.86
CA ARG A 42 7.21 4.87 6.04
C ARG A 42 6.67 3.50 6.43
N ALA A 43 7.27 2.44 5.87
CA ALA A 43 6.88 1.06 6.17
C ALA A 43 6.96 0.75 7.67
N GLU A 44 7.94 1.30 8.39
CA GLU A 44 8.05 1.11 9.84
C GLU A 44 6.78 1.48 10.59
N ASN A 45 6.20 2.63 10.27
CA ASN A 45 4.98 3.10 10.92
C ASN A 45 3.76 2.30 10.47
N VAL A 46 3.67 1.99 9.15
CA VAL A 46 2.61 1.13 8.59
C VAL A 46 2.58 -0.21 9.32
N ILE A 47 3.73 -0.86 9.47
CA ILE A 47 3.88 -2.14 10.16
C ILE A 47 3.49 -2.01 11.64
N LYS A 48 4.00 -0.99 12.36
CA LYS A 48 3.63 -0.74 13.76
C LYS A 48 2.13 -0.56 13.96
N ILE A 49 1.44 0.11 13.03
CA ILE A 49 -0.02 0.28 13.10
C ILE A 49 -0.72 -1.06 12.90
N VAL A 50 -0.32 -1.84 11.89
CA VAL A 50 -0.92 -3.16 11.63
C VAL A 50 -0.71 -4.11 12.80
N GLU A 51 0.51 -4.19 13.32
CA GLU A 51 0.84 -5.02 14.49
C GLU A 51 0.15 -4.51 15.77
N GLY A 52 -0.01 -3.19 15.91
CA GLY A 52 -0.71 -2.58 17.04
C GLY A 52 -2.21 -2.83 17.05
N VAL A 53 -2.85 -2.94 15.88
CA VAL A 53 -4.27 -3.34 15.77
C VAL A 53 -4.45 -4.83 16.04
N ASP A 54 -3.45 -5.65 15.67
CA ASP A 54 -3.37 -7.09 15.95
C ASP A 54 -4.62 -7.88 15.54
N SER A 55 -5.10 -7.68 14.30
CA SER A 55 -6.26 -8.40 13.77
C SER A 55 -6.02 -8.88 12.33
N PRO A 56 -6.50 -10.10 11.97
CA PRO A 56 -6.48 -10.56 10.59
C PRO A 56 -7.40 -9.74 9.66
N TRP A 57 -8.34 -9.00 10.22
CA TRP A 57 -9.29 -8.14 9.50
C TRP A 57 -8.77 -6.71 9.25
N PHE A 58 -7.54 -6.40 9.72
CA PHE A 58 -6.85 -5.16 9.39
C PHE A 58 -5.54 -5.45 8.66
N ARG A 59 -5.41 -4.94 7.46
CA ARG A 59 -4.29 -5.19 6.54
C ARG A 59 -3.87 -3.91 5.81
N VAL A 60 -3.02 -4.06 4.79
CA VAL A 60 -2.51 -2.95 3.99
C VAL A 60 -3.03 -3.01 2.55
N ASN A 61 -3.53 -1.89 2.05
CA ASN A 61 -3.60 -1.57 0.64
C ASN A 61 -2.27 -0.90 0.26
N LEU A 62 -1.35 -1.67 -0.30
CA LEU A 62 0.01 -1.21 -0.57
C LEU A 62 0.06 -0.43 -1.88
N ASP A 63 0.26 0.89 -1.78
CA ASP A 63 0.54 1.74 -2.92
C ASP A 63 2.03 1.73 -3.26
N LEU A 64 2.35 1.34 -4.50
CA LEU A 64 3.73 1.18 -4.97
C LEU A 64 4.42 2.52 -5.29
N GLY A 65 3.68 3.62 -5.41
CA GLY A 65 4.20 4.95 -5.75
C GLY A 65 4.33 5.92 -4.58
N ASN A 66 3.87 5.55 -3.38
CA ASN A 66 3.79 6.48 -2.26
C ASN A 66 5.01 6.47 -1.32
N TYR A 67 5.83 5.42 -1.32
CA TYR A 67 7.12 5.44 -0.63
C TYR A 67 8.16 6.17 -1.47
N ARG A 68 8.66 7.31 -0.96
CA ARG A 68 9.56 8.21 -1.69
C ARG A 68 11.04 7.95 -1.44
N GLU A 69 11.37 7.45 -0.26
CA GLU A 69 12.72 7.09 0.14
C GLU A 69 12.85 5.57 0.21
N SER A 70 13.94 5.02 -0.32
CA SER A 70 14.18 3.57 -0.32
C SER A 70 12.97 2.74 -0.79
N THR A 71 12.27 3.21 -1.83
CA THR A 71 10.95 2.74 -2.29
C THR A 71 10.83 1.21 -2.31
N TYR A 72 11.76 0.51 -2.93
CA TYR A 72 11.68 -0.95 -3.06
C TYR A 72 11.90 -1.69 -1.73
N ASP A 73 12.74 -1.15 -0.84
CA ASP A 73 12.98 -1.75 0.47
C ASP A 73 11.75 -1.55 1.39
N GLU A 74 11.13 -0.36 1.33
CA GLU A 74 9.88 -0.07 2.05
C GLU A 74 8.74 -0.97 1.52
N ILE A 75 8.61 -1.14 0.19
CA ILE A 75 7.64 -2.04 -0.42
C ILE A 75 7.89 -3.48 0.05
N ALA A 76 9.13 -3.98 -0.03
CA ALA A 76 9.46 -5.35 0.36
C ALA A 76 9.10 -5.65 1.83
N ARG A 77 9.31 -4.68 2.73
CA ARG A 77 8.95 -4.79 4.15
C ARG A 77 7.43 -4.82 4.37
N THR A 78 6.66 -4.14 3.50
CA THR A 78 5.20 -4.00 3.66
C THR A 78 4.42 -5.13 2.98
N VAL A 79 4.95 -5.75 1.93
CA VAL A 79 4.30 -6.83 1.16
C VAL A 79 3.68 -7.93 2.04
N PRO A 80 4.32 -8.44 3.13
CA PRO A 80 3.72 -9.49 3.96
C PRO A 80 2.40 -9.10 4.64
N TYR A 81 2.11 -7.81 4.72
CA TYR A 81 0.90 -7.27 5.33
C TYR A 81 -0.16 -6.86 4.29
N ALA A 82 0.18 -6.89 3.00
CA ALA A 82 -0.69 -6.43 1.92
C ALA A 82 -1.78 -7.44 1.57
N VAL A 83 -3.02 -6.96 1.44
CA VAL A 83 -4.16 -7.71 0.89
C VAL A 83 -4.57 -7.18 -0.47
N HIS A 84 -4.16 -5.97 -0.78
CA HIS A 84 -4.40 -5.30 -2.05
C HIS A 84 -3.21 -4.42 -2.41
N ILE A 85 -2.99 -4.19 -3.72
CA ILE A 85 -1.90 -3.33 -4.20
C ILE A 85 -2.44 -2.33 -5.22
N HIS A 86 -2.09 -1.06 -5.03
CA HIS A 86 -2.22 -0.04 -6.06
C HIS A 86 -0.96 0.00 -6.93
N ALA A 87 -1.14 -0.28 -8.22
CA ALA A 87 -0.09 -0.20 -9.22
C ALA A 87 -0.08 1.19 -9.87
N LYS A 88 0.97 1.97 -9.59
CA LYS A 88 1.22 3.29 -10.21
C LYS A 88 2.30 3.20 -11.28
N VAL A 89 2.26 4.10 -12.26
CA VAL A 89 3.30 4.17 -13.30
C VAL A 89 4.62 4.66 -12.72
N SER A 90 4.55 5.58 -11.74
CA SER A 90 5.73 6.25 -11.20
C SER A 90 5.62 6.56 -9.70
N VAL A 91 6.77 6.64 -9.04
CA VAL A 91 6.89 7.17 -7.66
C VAL A 91 6.76 8.70 -7.74
N ALA A 92 5.81 9.25 -6.98
CA ALA A 92 5.57 10.68 -6.87
C ALA A 92 5.50 11.40 -8.24
N ARG A 93 4.98 10.74 -9.28
CA ARG A 93 4.88 11.23 -10.67
C ARG A 93 6.23 11.64 -11.30
N SER A 94 7.33 11.07 -10.85
CA SER A 94 8.67 11.49 -11.30
C SER A 94 9.57 10.35 -11.77
N VAL A 95 9.61 9.24 -11.03
CA VAL A 95 10.49 8.10 -11.33
C VAL A 95 9.66 6.88 -11.67
N LYS A 96 9.79 6.35 -12.88
CA LYS A 96 9.07 5.14 -13.29
C LYS A 96 9.41 3.97 -12.38
N ILE A 97 8.38 3.20 -12.03
CA ILE A 97 8.52 1.98 -11.22
C ILE A 97 9.03 0.84 -12.11
N ASP A 98 10.05 0.14 -11.65
CA ASP A 98 10.53 -1.09 -12.28
C ASP A 98 9.68 -2.28 -11.82
N TYR A 99 8.72 -2.67 -12.66
CA TYR A 99 7.81 -3.77 -12.36
C TYR A 99 8.44 -5.16 -12.45
N HIS A 100 9.56 -5.33 -13.13
CA HIS A 100 10.32 -6.59 -13.04
C HIS A 100 10.88 -6.78 -11.62
N ARG A 101 11.42 -5.71 -11.03
CA ARG A 101 11.86 -5.71 -9.62
C ARG A 101 10.69 -5.89 -8.65
N ILE A 102 9.55 -5.24 -8.91
CA ILE A 102 8.32 -5.44 -8.11
C ILE A 102 7.86 -6.90 -8.16
N LYS A 103 7.82 -7.53 -9.35
CA LYS A 103 7.45 -8.96 -9.49
C LYS A 103 8.28 -9.85 -8.53
N GLU A 104 9.59 -9.64 -8.49
CA GLU A 104 10.46 -10.42 -7.60
C GLU A 104 10.20 -10.13 -6.10
N ILE A 105 9.94 -8.88 -5.75
CA ILE A 105 9.58 -8.49 -4.38
C ILE A 105 8.26 -9.14 -3.95
N LEU A 106 7.22 -9.06 -4.78
CA LEU A 106 5.91 -9.64 -4.50
C LEU A 106 5.99 -11.16 -4.34
N LYS A 107 6.72 -11.82 -5.25
CA LYS A 107 6.98 -13.26 -5.19
C LYS A 107 7.71 -13.66 -3.91
N SER A 108 8.76 -12.94 -3.55
CA SER A 108 9.55 -13.19 -2.33
C SER A 108 8.74 -12.95 -1.05
N GLY A 109 7.84 -11.97 -1.06
CA GLY A 109 6.94 -11.67 0.06
C GLY A 109 5.67 -12.54 0.11
N GLY A 110 5.49 -13.46 -0.85
CA GLY A 110 4.34 -14.37 -0.90
C GLY A 110 3.02 -13.72 -1.29
N TYR A 111 3.05 -12.54 -1.93
CA TYR A 111 1.83 -11.86 -2.37
C TYR A 111 1.22 -12.56 -3.58
N ASN A 112 -0.08 -12.86 -3.48
CA ASN A 112 -0.83 -13.55 -4.54
C ASN A 112 -2.23 -12.93 -4.75
N GLY A 113 -2.34 -11.63 -4.51
CA GLY A 113 -3.58 -10.86 -4.66
C GLY A 113 -3.63 -10.08 -5.98
N PHE A 114 -4.51 -9.09 -6.03
CA PHE A 114 -4.73 -8.24 -7.20
C PHE A 114 -3.84 -7.00 -7.17
N LEU A 115 -3.44 -6.55 -8.38
CA LEU A 115 -2.87 -5.23 -8.63
C LEU A 115 -3.93 -4.38 -9.32
N SER A 116 -4.43 -3.34 -8.66
CA SER A 116 -5.34 -2.36 -9.25
C SER A 116 -4.55 -1.16 -9.76
N ILE A 117 -4.77 -0.80 -11.02
CA ILE A 117 -4.11 0.38 -11.59
C ILE A 117 -4.70 1.64 -10.95
N GLU A 118 -3.84 2.45 -10.32
CA GLU A 118 -4.15 3.81 -9.92
C GLU A 118 -3.34 4.76 -10.82
N TYR A 119 -4.04 5.33 -11.81
CA TYR A 119 -3.40 6.10 -12.87
C TYR A 119 -3.40 7.59 -12.55
N GLU A 120 -2.23 8.16 -12.31
CA GLU A 120 -2.05 9.56 -11.95
C GLU A 120 -1.13 10.35 -12.91
N GLU A 121 -0.90 9.81 -14.13
CA GLU A 121 -0.04 10.46 -15.11
C GLU A 121 -0.78 11.57 -15.87
N LYS A 122 0.00 12.40 -16.62
CA LYS A 122 -0.55 13.51 -17.41
C LYS A 122 -1.24 13.07 -18.70
N GLU A 123 -0.92 11.88 -19.22
CA GLU A 123 -1.57 11.34 -20.42
C GLU A 123 -3.03 11.02 -20.11
N ASP A 124 -3.92 11.18 -21.11
CA ASP A 124 -5.35 10.83 -20.95
C ASP A 124 -5.49 9.38 -20.42
N PRO A 125 -6.18 9.16 -19.31
CA PRO A 125 -6.37 7.82 -18.73
C PRO A 125 -6.97 6.80 -19.71
N LYS A 126 -7.81 7.23 -20.66
CA LYS A 126 -8.35 6.36 -21.70
C LYS A 126 -7.29 5.76 -22.62
N ILE A 127 -6.13 6.40 -22.70
CA ILE A 127 -4.97 5.96 -23.48
C ILE A 127 -3.96 5.27 -22.56
N GLY A 128 -3.64 5.91 -21.44
CA GLY A 128 -2.56 5.47 -20.55
C GLY A 128 -2.89 4.21 -19.76
N VAL A 129 -4.13 4.06 -19.28
CA VAL A 129 -4.53 2.86 -18.50
C VAL A 129 -4.44 1.58 -19.33
N PRO A 130 -4.98 1.49 -20.56
CA PRO A 130 -4.81 0.29 -21.39
C PRO A 130 -3.34 -0.07 -21.66
N LYS A 131 -2.51 0.93 -22.00
CA LYS A 131 -1.07 0.71 -22.24
C LYS A 131 -0.36 0.17 -21.00
N PHE A 132 -0.70 0.74 -19.84
CA PHE A 132 -0.10 0.30 -18.58
C PHE A 132 -0.58 -1.09 -18.16
N ALA A 133 -1.85 -1.41 -18.41
CA ALA A 133 -2.38 -2.74 -18.18
C ALA A 133 -1.67 -3.79 -19.06
N GLU A 134 -1.50 -3.53 -20.36
CA GLU A 134 -0.75 -4.40 -21.28
C GLU A 134 0.69 -4.63 -20.78
N TYR A 135 1.39 -3.56 -20.40
CA TYR A 135 2.73 -3.68 -19.83
C TYR A 135 2.75 -4.55 -18.56
N LEU A 136 1.78 -4.38 -17.65
CA LEU A 136 1.70 -5.21 -16.44
C LEU A 136 1.43 -6.68 -16.78
N PHE A 137 0.53 -6.95 -17.73
CA PHE A 137 0.30 -8.33 -18.21
C PHE A 137 1.58 -8.96 -18.74
N ASP A 138 2.35 -8.24 -19.57
CA ASP A 138 3.61 -8.75 -20.11
C ASP A 138 4.64 -9.06 -19.03
N VAL A 139 4.73 -8.21 -18.00
CA VAL A 139 5.65 -8.42 -16.88
C VAL A 139 5.25 -9.60 -16.00
N PHE A 140 3.95 -9.76 -15.72
CA PHE A 140 3.45 -10.76 -14.75
C PHE A 140 3.01 -12.08 -15.37
N ALA A 141 3.01 -12.20 -16.70
CA ALA A 141 2.74 -13.45 -17.44
C ALA A 141 3.71 -14.60 -17.10
#